data_1fb7c7a9cfa7b189e7f970db75e9e691
#
_entry.id   1fb7c7a9cfa7b189e7f970db75e9e691
#
_cell.length_a   1.000
_cell.length_b   1.000
_cell.length_c   1.000
_cell.angle_alpha   90.00
_cell.angle_beta   90.00
_cell.angle_gamma   90.00
#
_symmetry.space_group_name_H-M   'P 1'
#
loop_
_entity.id
_entity.type
_entity.pdbx_description
1 polymer ?
#
loop_
_entity_poly.entity_id
_entity_poly.type
_entity_poly.pdbx_seq_one_letter_code
_entity_poly.pdbx_strand_id
1 'polypeptide(L)'
;MKHLLTSLMLLVAMSTTAKVDTDTVGIDQSSIKQIITNTTTNNKGKQVTKHYAVVNGYLCTISKTVINKITLCKRYNCKLALGLVRNKKTHVPMRVILD
;
A
#
# COMPACT_ATOMS: atom_id res chain seq x y z
N MET A 1 21.29 -4.41 26.58
CA MET A 1 20.88 -4.47 26.16
C MET A 1 20.40 -4.27 26.15
N LYS A 2 20.58 -4.13 26.35
CA LYS A 2 20.03 -4.03 26.10
C LYS A 2 19.56 -3.53 25.96
N HIS A 3 19.53 -3.19 25.99
CA HIS A 3 18.79 -2.77 25.49
C HIS A 3 18.26 -2.48 25.11
N LEU A 4 18.57 -2.07 25.18
CA LEU A 4 17.89 -1.83 24.49
C LEU A 4 17.18 -1.77 24.47
N LEU A 5 17.38 -1.52 24.63
CA LEU A 5 16.51 -1.49 24.18
C LEU A 5 15.91 -1.20 24.19
N THR A 6 16.32 -0.86 24.45
CA THR A 6 15.61 -0.61 24.06
C THR A 6 15.09 -0.16 23.64
N SER A 7 15.35 0.04 23.70
CA SER A 7 14.69 0.34 22.92
C SER A 7 14.03 0.43 22.58
N LEU A 8 14.07 0.61 22.65
CA LEU A 8 13.21 0.60 21.93
C LEU A 8 12.40 0.69 21.98
N MET A 9 12.56 0.88 22.11
CA MET A 9 11.62 0.99 21.92
C MET A 9 11.05 1.47 21.75
N LEU A 10 11.15 1.78 21.90
CA LEU A 10 10.33 2.16 21.43
C LEU A 10 9.80 2.38 21.00
N LEU A 11 9.81 2.47 20.99
CA LEU A 11 9.03 2.55 20.33
C LEU A 11 8.21 2.38 20.26
N VAL A 12 8.22 2.39 20.36
CA VAL A 12 7.25 2.24 20.25
C VAL A 12 6.51 2.47 20.36
N ALA A 13 6.41 2.63 20.46
CA ALA A 13 5.58 2.88 20.42
C ALA A 13 5.06 3.23 20.21
N MET A 14 4.87 3.46 20.00
CA MET A 14 4.18 3.77 19.66
C MET A 14 3.43 3.65 19.33
N SER A 15 3.51 3.34 19.36
CA SER A 15 2.74 3.23 18.93
C SER A 15 1.89 3.41 18.87
N THR A 16 2.04 3.56 19.01
CA THR A 16 1.18 3.88 19.00
C THR A 16 0.44 4.25 18.67
N THR A 17 0.66 3.98 18.61
CA THR A 17 -0.51 4.51 18.60
C THR A 17 -0.96 5.71 17.87
N ALA A 18 -0.20 6.50 17.38
CA ALA A 18 -0.67 7.68 16.67
C ALA A 18 -1.25 7.27 15.34
N LYS A 19 -2.51 7.51 15.15
CA LYS A 19 -3.13 7.33 13.87
C LYS A 19 -2.55 8.33 12.89
N VAL A 20 -2.04 7.84 11.78
CA VAL A 20 -1.64 8.71 10.69
C VAL A 20 -2.90 9.27 10.05
N ASP A 21 -3.01 10.59 10.00
CA ASP A 21 -4.12 11.23 9.29
C ASP A 21 -3.94 10.99 7.80
N THR A 22 -4.98 10.46 7.18
CA THR A 22 -4.98 10.17 5.74
C THR A 22 -6.12 10.89 5.06
N ASP A 23 -5.96 11.15 3.78
CA ASP A 23 -7.06 11.55 2.90
C ASP A 23 -7.06 10.62 1.69
N THR A 24 -8.13 10.70 0.91
CA THR A 24 -8.29 9.89 -0.28
C THR A 24 -8.58 10.79 -1.45
N VAL A 25 -7.82 10.63 -2.52
CA VAL A 25 -8.04 11.37 -3.76
C VAL A 25 -8.38 10.40 -4.88
N GLY A 26 -9.19 10.86 -5.83
CA GLY A 26 -9.55 10.05 -6.99
C GLY A 26 -8.43 9.96 -7.99
N ILE A 27 -8.14 8.74 -8.43
CA ILE A 27 -7.21 8.48 -9.52
C ILE A 27 -7.83 7.43 -10.44
N ASP A 28 -7.16 7.14 -11.55
CA ASP A 28 -7.52 6.02 -12.40
C ASP A 28 -6.30 5.10 -12.57
N GLN A 29 -6.48 4.02 -13.32
CA GLN A 29 -5.43 3.04 -13.50
C GLN A 29 -4.20 3.60 -14.23
N SER A 30 -4.33 4.70 -14.94
CA SER A 30 -3.17 5.30 -15.64
C SER A 30 -2.17 5.91 -14.67
N SER A 31 -2.58 6.20 -13.45
CA SER A 31 -1.68 6.72 -12.41
C SER A 31 -0.76 5.65 -11.85
N ILE A 32 -1.07 4.38 -12.09
CA ILE A 32 -0.25 3.26 -11.62
C ILE A 32 0.78 2.94 -12.69
N LYS A 33 2.06 3.13 -12.35
CA LYS A 33 3.14 2.91 -13.32
C LYS A 33 3.56 1.45 -13.39
N GLN A 34 3.44 0.73 -12.28
CA GLN A 34 3.90 -0.65 -12.19
C GLN A 34 3.19 -1.35 -11.05
N ILE A 35 2.94 -2.64 -11.19
CA ILE A 35 2.43 -3.49 -10.12
C ILE A 35 3.50 -4.53 -9.82
N ILE A 36 3.85 -4.64 -8.54
CA ILE A 36 4.90 -5.56 -8.07
C ILE A 36 4.25 -6.57 -7.15
N THR A 37 4.51 -7.85 -7.40
CA THR A 37 4.07 -8.94 -6.54
C THR A 37 5.29 -9.58 -5.90
N ASN A 38 5.27 -9.69 -4.58
CA ASN A 38 6.37 -10.25 -3.80
C ASN A 38 5.86 -11.40 -2.95
N THR A 39 6.46 -12.56 -3.10
CA THR A 39 6.11 -13.75 -2.32
C THR A 39 7.28 -14.09 -1.40
N THR A 40 6.99 -14.17 -0.10
CA THR A 40 7.97 -14.55 0.91
C THR A 40 7.42 -15.72 1.73
N THR A 41 8.33 -16.44 2.39
CA THR A 41 7.97 -17.52 3.31
C THR A 41 8.09 -17.00 4.74
N ASN A 42 7.01 -17.10 5.51
CA ASN A 42 7.03 -16.65 6.90
C ASN A 42 7.66 -17.71 7.81
N ASN A 43 7.74 -17.41 9.11
CA ASN A 43 8.37 -18.28 10.09
C ASN A 43 7.69 -19.64 10.25
N LYS A 44 6.43 -19.74 9.82
CA LYS A 44 5.65 -20.99 9.88
C LYS A 44 5.74 -21.81 8.60
N GLY A 45 6.57 -21.40 7.66
CA GLY A 45 6.70 -22.06 6.36
C GLY A 45 5.60 -21.75 5.39
N LYS A 46 4.70 -20.84 5.71
CA LYS A 46 3.64 -20.40 4.80
C LYS A 46 4.14 -19.34 3.84
N GLN A 47 3.74 -19.45 2.60
CA GLN A 47 4.01 -18.42 1.61
C GLN A 47 3.03 -17.25 1.80
N VAL A 48 3.60 -16.05 1.88
CA VAL A 48 2.82 -14.82 1.98
C VAL A 48 3.10 -13.99 0.74
N THR A 49 2.06 -13.64 0.02
CA THR A 49 2.17 -12.83 -1.19
C THR A 49 1.63 -11.44 -0.90
N LYS A 50 2.44 -10.44 -1.21
CA LYS A 50 2.07 -9.04 -1.06
C LYS A 50 2.14 -8.36 -2.42
N HIS A 51 1.22 -7.44 -2.64
CA HIS A 51 1.13 -6.70 -3.90
C HIS A 51 1.34 -5.22 -3.63
N TYR A 52 2.06 -4.58 -4.54
CA TYR A 52 2.36 -3.15 -4.45
C TYR A 52 2.11 -2.51 -5.79
N ALA A 53 1.71 -1.25 -5.75
CA ALA A 53 1.57 -0.42 -6.94
C ALA A 53 2.51 0.77 -6.81
N VAL A 54 3.17 1.13 -7.90
CA VAL A 54 4.03 2.32 -7.92
C VAL A 54 3.21 3.49 -8.44
N VAL A 55 3.02 4.48 -7.57
CA VAL A 55 2.28 5.71 -7.88
C VAL A 55 3.16 6.89 -7.50
N ASN A 56 3.44 7.77 -8.45
CA ASN A 56 4.29 8.95 -8.25
C ASN A 56 5.66 8.60 -7.65
N GLY A 57 6.21 7.43 -7.99
CA GLY A 57 7.50 7.00 -7.48
C GLY A 57 7.45 6.34 -6.09
N TYR A 58 6.28 6.21 -5.49
CA TYR A 58 6.11 5.58 -4.19
C TYR A 58 5.48 4.21 -4.30
N LEU A 59 5.91 3.29 -3.43
CA LEU A 59 5.28 1.98 -3.30
C LEU A 59 4.04 2.09 -2.42
N CYS A 60 2.90 1.72 -3.00
CA CYS A 60 1.62 1.72 -2.30
C CYS A 60 1.14 0.29 -2.18
N THR A 61 0.50 -0.07 -1.07
CA THR A 61 -0.14 -1.37 -0.96
C THR A 61 -1.37 -1.42 -1.85
N ILE A 62 -1.65 -2.59 -2.42
CA ILE A 62 -2.80 -2.79 -3.31
C ILE A 62 -3.28 -4.23 -3.12
N SER A 63 -4.58 -4.44 -3.09
CA SER A 63 -5.13 -5.78 -2.94
C SER A 63 -5.22 -6.49 -4.29
N LYS A 64 -5.24 -7.81 -4.25
CA LYS A 64 -5.41 -8.61 -5.47
C LYS A 64 -6.73 -8.31 -6.16
N THR A 65 -7.79 -8.04 -5.38
CA THR A 65 -9.10 -7.66 -5.94
C THR A 65 -8.99 -6.42 -6.81
N VAL A 66 -8.28 -5.40 -6.33
CA VAL A 66 -8.08 -4.16 -7.10
C VAL A 66 -7.26 -4.44 -8.35
N ILE A 67 -6.21 -5.26 -8.23
CA ILE A 67 -5.38 -5.63 -9.39
C ILE A 67 -6.22 -6.35 -10.45
N ASN A 68 -7.07 -7.27 -10.05
CA ASN A 68 -7.94 -7.98 -10.98
C ASN A 68 -8.88 -7.04 -11.71
N LYS A 69 -9.43 -6.06 -10.99
CA LYS A 69 -10.29 -5.04 -11.61
C LYS A 69 -9.53 -4.18 -12.61
N ILE A 70 -8.31 -3.80 -12.27
CA ILE A 70 -7.44 -3.03 -13.18
C ILE A 70 -7.17 -3.83 -14.46
N THR A 71 -6.85 -5.11 -14.30
CA THR A 71 -6.57 -6.01 -15.43
C THR A 71 -7.79 -6.14 -16.35
N LEU A 72 -8.97 -6.32 -15.77
CA LEU A 72 -10.22 -6.40 -16.54
C LEU A 72 -10.49 -5.10 -17.27
N CYS A 73 -10.34 -3.98 -16.59
CA CYS A 73 -10.59 -2.67 -17.19
C CYS A 73 -9.64 -2.38 -18.34
N LYS A 74 -8.39 -2.80 -18.18
CA LYS A 74 -7.38 -2.68 -19.23
C LYS A 74 -7.75 -3.52 -20.45
N ARG A 75 -8.25 -4.75 -20.22
CA ARG A 75 -8.68 -5.64 -21.30
C ARG A 75 -9.84 -5.07 -22.10
N TYR A 76 -10.79 -4.45 -21.43
CA TYR A 76 -11.99 -3.89 -22.06
C TYR A 76 -11.85 -2.41 -22.38
N ASN A 77 -10.66 -1.86 -22.21
CA ASN A 77 -10.33 -0.46 -22.55
C ASN A 77 -11.27 0.53 -21.87
N CYS A 78 -11.52 0.33 -20.58
CA CYS A 78 -12.36 1.22 -19.79
C CYS A 78 -11.53 1.96 -18.74
N LYS A 79 -12.13 2.97 -18.12
CA LYS A 79 -11.53 3.68 -17.00
C LYS A 79 -12.07 3.12 -15.69
N LEU A 80 -11.17 2.88 -14.75
CA LEU A 80 -11.51 2.39 -13.43
C LEU A 80 -11.29 3.51 -12.41
N ALA A 81 -12.34 3.84 -11.67
CA ALA A 81 -12.23 4.81 -10.59
C ALA A 81 -11.55 4.17 -9.40
N LEU A 82 -10.45 4.75 -8.97
CA LEU A 82 -9.66 4.27 -7.84
C LEU A 82 -9.49 5.40 -6.83
N GLY A 83 -9.28 5.01 -5.58
CA GLY A 83 -8.92 5.94 -4.53
C GLY A 83 -7.46 5.77 -4.16
N LEU A 84 -6.75 6.87 -4.03
CA LEU A 84 -5.38 6.88 -3.54
C LEU A 84 -5.39 7.42 -2.12
N VAL A 85 -5.17 6.53 -1.15
CA VAL A 85 -5.04 6.91 0.25
C VAL A 85 -3.63 7.42 0.46
N ARG A 86 -3.50 8.62 0.98
CA ARG A 86 -2.19 9.26 1.17
C ARG A 86 -2.12 9.92 2.52
N ASN A 87 -0.90 10.19 2.97
CA ASN A 87 -0.67 10.93 4.19
C ASN A 87 -1.18 12.37 3.99
N LYS A 88 -2.04 12.83 4.88
CA LYS A 88 -2.67 14.14 4.75
C LYS A 88 -1.66 15.28 4.83
N LYS A 89 -0.61 15.12 5.61
CA LYS A 89 0.40 16.18 5.81
C LYS A 89 1.45 16.18 4.70
N THR A 90 1.97 15.01 4.35
CA THR A 90 3.09 14.88 3.40
C THR A 90 2.64 14.63 1.98
N HIS A 91 1.38 14.23 1.77
CA HIS A 91 0.81 13.80 0.49
C HIS A 91 1.50 12.57 -0.10
N VAL A 92 2.23 11.82 0.72
CA VAL A 92 2.89 10.58 0.28
C VAL A 92 1.83 9.50 0.09
N PRO A 93 1.74 8.91 -1.11
CA PRO A 93 0.79 7.81 -1.34
C PRO A 93 1.11 6.60 -0.47
N MET A 94 0.07 5.95 0.05
CA MET A 94 0.20 4.83 0.96
C MET A 94 -0.50 3.57 0.43
N ARG A 95 -1.68 3.72 -0.15
CA ARG A 95 -2.50 2.58 -0.54
C ARG A 95 -3.42 2.94 -1.70
N VAL A 96 -3.68 1.97 -2.56
CA VAL A 96 -4.64 2.10 -3.66
C VAL A 96 -5.85 1.23 -3.33
N ILE A 97 -7.04 1.83 -3.40
CA ILE A 97 -8.30 1.14 -3.09
C ILE A 97 -9.29 1.37 -4.24
N LEU A 98 -10.37 0.61 -4.23
CA LEU A 98 -11.49 0.89 -5.12
C LEU A 98 -12.25 2.12 -4.60
N ASP A 99 -12.59 2.97 -5.51
CA ASP A 99 -13.36 4.17 -5.17
C ASP A 99 -14.84 3.84 -4.97
#